data_601e41ecd114dff0f55d5c7e14c7b11c
#
_entry.id   601e41ecd114dff0f55d5c7e14c7b11c
#
_cell.length_a   1.000
_cell.length_b   1.000
_cell.length_c   1.000
_cell.angle_alpha   90.00
_cell.angle_beta   90.00
_cell.angle_gamma   90.00
#
_symmetry.space_group_name_H-M   'P 1'
#
loop_
_entity.id
_entity.type
_entity.pdbx_description
1 polymer ?
#
loop_
_entity_poly.entity_id
_entity_poly.type
_entity_poly.pdbx_seq_one_letter_code
_entity_poly.pdbx_strand_id
1 'polypeptide(L)'
;LFPYTTLFRSKAGNNGVQLPIKRVEGDKLIGTEIHYDDGKFDTMDGRAEFKPAPWNGLPKPVADQKAKHKYWINGGRANEVWQTAYHDQYNSFVRDRIPMAFIEMNIDDAKQMGVSGGDVVEVFNDFGSTYAMAYPLKSLKPGHTFMLFGYIKGVHGDVVTNWVDRNVVPYYKGTWGSIKRVGSVDDYKATISFKDRRYA
;
A
#
# COMPACT_ATOMS: atom_id res chain seq x y z
N LEU A 1 -1.97 -0.88 -30.68
CA LEU A 1 -0.90 0.11 -30.50
C LEU A 1 -1.48 1.47 -30.92
N PHE A 2 -1.64 2.35 -29.96
CA PHE A 2 -2.24 3.67 -30.19
C PHE A 2 -1.25 4.57 -30.93
N PRO A 3 -1.54 5.04 -32.14
CA PRO A 3 -0.64 5.87 -32.93
C PRO A 3 -0.27 7.20 -32.25
N TYR A 4 -1.10 7.67 -31.32
CA TYR A 4 -0.85 8.86 -30.51
C TYR A 4 0.38 8.77 -29.61
N THR A 5 0.66 7.60 -29.01
CA THR A 5 1.82 7.44 -28.11
C THR A 5 3.16 7.56 -28.85
N THR A 6 3.23 7.10 -30.10
CA THR A 6 4.44 7.19 -30.92
C THR A 6 4.71 8.63 -31.35
N LEU A 7 3.68 9.39 -31.71
CA LEU A 7 3.78 10.80 -32.07
C LEU A 7 4.25 11.67 -30.89
N PHE A 8 3.69 11.42 -29.69
CA PHE A 8 4.12 12.12 -28.47
C PHE A 8 5.56 11.83 -28.11
N ARG A 9 5.98 10.55 -28.19
CA ARG A 9 7.37 10.16 -27.93
C ARG A 9 8.36 10.80 -28.88
N SER A 10 8.05 10.87 -30.17
CA SER A 10 8.93 11.49 -31.16
C SER A 10 9.07 12.98 -30.99
N LYS A 11 7.98 13.68 -30.59
CA LYS A 11 7.96 15.13 -30.38
C LYS A 11 8.48 15.56 -29.00
N ALA A 12 8.41 14.70 -28.00
CA ALA A 12 8.90 14.99 -26.64
C ALA A 12 10.44 14.99 -26.53
N GLY A 13 11.13 14.32 -27.46
CA GLY A 13 12.59 14.17 -27.42
C GLY A 13 13.07 13.39 -26.19
N ASN A 14 14.39 13.45 -25.93
CA ASN A 14 15.02 12.70 -24.83
C ASN A 14 14.69 13.26 -23.44
N ASN A 15 14.33 14.53 -23.34
CA ASN A 15 14.00 15.18 -22.07
C ASN A 15 12.55 14.97 -21.65
N GLY A 16 11.73 14.36 -22.51
CA GLY A 16 10.31 14.20 -22.24
C GLY A 16 9.54 15.54 -22.28
N VAL A 17 8.30 15.51 -21.83
CA VAL A 17 7.45 16.71 -21.69
C VAL A 17 6.54 16.55 -20.49
N GLN A 18 6.34 17.64 -19.76
CA GLN A 18 5.40 17.68 -18.63
C GLN A 18 3.96 17.57 -19.12
N LEU A 19 3.20 16.64 -18.59
CA LEU A 19 1.76 16.50 -18.86
C LEU A 19 0.92 17.24 -17.79
N PRO A 20 -0.29 17.69 -18.17
CA PRO A 20 -0.89 17.69 -19.51
C PRO A 20 -0.22 18.68 -20.47
N ILE A 21 -0.40 18.46 -21.76
CA ILE A 21 0.10 19.39 -22.78
C ILE A 21 -0.79 20.63 -22.82
N LYS A 22 -0.20 21.80 -22.58
CA LYS A 22 -0.89 23.10 -22.56
C LYS A 22 -1.17 23.60 -23.97
N ARG A 23 -0.19 23.46 -24.89
CA ARG A 23 -0.31 23.87 -26.29
C ARG A 23 0.76 23.21 -27.17
N VAL A 24 0.59 23.32 -28.45
CA VAL A 24 1.55 22.85 -29.47
C VAL A 24 2.02 24.07 -30.27
N GLU A 25 3.33 24.28 -30.36
CA GLU A 25 3.96 25.36 -31.11
C GLU A 25 4.84 24.73 -32.21
N GLY A 26 4.33 24.66 -33.45
CA GLY A 26 4.99 23.91 -34.52
C GLY A 26 5.16 22.43 -34.13
N ASP A 27 6.41 21.96 -34.10
CA ASP A 27 6.73 20.61 -33.65
C ASP A 27 7.01 20.47 -32.14
N LYS A 28 6.92 21.60 -31.39
CA LYS A 28 7.24 21.63 -29.98
C LYS A 28 6.00 21.43 -29.12
N LEU A 29 6.07 20.49 -28.19
CA LEU A 29 5.05 20.27 -27.18
C LEU A 29 5.36 21.13 -25.94
N ILE A 30 4.44 21.98 -25.55
CA ILE A 30 4.56 22.80 -24.33
C ILE A 30 3.68 22.18 -23.25
N GLY A 31 4.33 21.65 -22.24
CA GLY A 31 3.66 21.04 -21.09
C GLY A 31 3.15 22.04 -20.08
N THR A 32 2.43 21.55 -19.10
CA THR A 32 1.92 22.35 -17.97
C THR A 32 2.84 22.13 -16.78
N GLU A 33 3.64 23.14 -16.42
CA GLU A 33 4.55 23.07 -15.27
C GLU A 33 3.78 23.20 -13.95
N ILE A 34 2.81 24.12 -13.92
CA ILE A 34 1.94 24.37 -12.77
C ILE A 34 0.49 24.23 -13.22
N HIS A 35 -0.28 23.37 -12.57
CA HIS A 35 -1.71 23.25 -12.82
C HIS A 35 -2.44 24.52 -12.35
N TYR A 36 -3.36 24.99 -13.16
CA TYR A 36 -4.22 26.14 -12.85
C TYR A 36 -3.42 27.43 -12.56
N ASP A 37 -2.30 27.64 -13.26
CA ASP A 37 -1.44 28.83 -13.14
C ASP A 37 -2.15 30.15 -13.50
N ASP A 38 -3.21 30.08 -14.30
CA ASP A 38 -4.10 31.18 -14.66
C ASP A 38 -5.28 31.35 -13.69
N GLY A 39 -5.35 30.55 -12.62
CA GLY A 39 -6.45 30.57 -11.66
C GLY A 39 -7.79 30.04 -12.18
N LYS A 40 -7.83 29.45 -13.39
CA LYS A 40 -9.05 28.92 -14.00
C LYS A 40 -9.13 27.41 -13.84
N PHE A 41 -10.29 26.93 -13.43
CA PHE A 41 -10.60 25.51 -13.25
C PHE A 41 -11.55 25.05 -14.34
N ASP A 42 -11.53 23.75 -14.63
CA ASP A 42 -12.40 23.11 -15.60
C ASP A 42 -13.80 22.85 -15.02
N THR A 43 -14.48 23.96 -14.67
CA THR A 43 -15.83 24.04 -14.11
C THR A 43 -16.64 25.05 -14.92
N MET A 44 -17.96 25.03 -14.78
CA MET A 44 -18.84 25.93 -15.56
C MET A 44 -18.54 27.42 -15.35
N ASP A 45 -18.11 27.81 -14.15
CA ASP A 45 -17.80 29.21 -13.79
C ASP A 45 -16.29 29.47 -13.71
N GLY A 46 -15.45 28.49 -14.06
CA GLY A 46 -13.99 28.59 -14.03
C GLY A 46 -13.37 28.64 -12.63
N ARG A 47 -14.15 28.42 -11.58
CA ARG A 47 -13.67 28.46 -10.19
C ARG A 47 -13.48 27.06 -9.60
N ALA A 48 -12.63 26.93 -8.60
CA ALA A 48 -12.49 25.71 -7.84
C ALA A 48 -13.81 25.35 -7.14
N GLU A 49 -14.29 24.13 -7.33
CA GLU A 49 -15.50 23.63 -6.68
C GLU A 49 -15.11 22.79 -5.46
N PHE A 50 -15.46 23.25 -4.26
CA PHE A 50 -15.27 22.52 -3.02
C PHE A 50 -16.52 21.70 -2.69
N LYS A 51 -16.38 20.38 -2.67
CA LYS A 51 -17.47 19.48 -2.28
C LYS A 51 -17.32 19.03 -0.85
N PRO A 52 -18.38 19.05 -0.05
CA PRO A 52 -18.31 18.50 1.30
C PRO A 52 -18.01 17.00 1.24
N ALA A 53 -17.11 16.53 2.08
CA ALA A 53 -16.80 15.12 2.26
C ALA A 53 -17.03 14.71 3.72
N PRO A 54 -18.31 14.58 4.16
CA PRO A 54 -18.62 14.25 5.53
C PRO A 54 -18.12 12.84 5.86
N TRP A 55 -17.60 12.67 7.08
CA TRP A 55 -17.29 11.35 7.59
C TRP A 55 -18.57 10.56 7.89
N ASN A 56 -18.82 9.51 7.13
CA ASN A 56 -20.01 8.65 7.25
C ASN A 56 -19.74 7.34 8.03
N GLY A 57 -18.60 7.25 8.70
CA GLY A 57 -18.19 6.04 9.42
C GLY A 57 -17.40 5.08 8.55
N LEU A 58 -16.95 4.00 9.18
CA LEU A 58 -16.29 2.89 8.46
C LEU A 58 -17.33 2.10 7.66
N PRO A 59 -16.94 1.52 6.51
CA PRO A 59 -17.77 0.52 5.85
C PRO A 59 -18.15 -0.60 6.82
N LYS A 60 -19.41 -1.05 6.74
CA LYS A 60 -19.92 -2.06 7.68
C LYS A 60 -18.98 -3.29 7.83
N PRO A 61 -18.47 -3.92 6.76
CA PRO A 61 -17.59 -5.08 6.93
C PRO A 61 -16.33 -4.76 7.77
N VAL A 62 -15.78 -3.55 7.65
CA VAL A 62 -14.61 -3.11 8.43
C VAL A 62 -15.01 -2.77 9.88
N ALA A 63 -16.16 -2.14 10.07
CA ALA A 63 -16.68 -1.83 11.39
C ALA A 63 -16.97 -3.11 12.20
N ASP A 64 -17.48 -4.15 11.57
CA ASP A 64 -17.73 -5.45 12.20
C ASP A 64 -16.43 -6.11 12.70
N GLN A 65 -15.31 -5.90 12.01
CA GLN A 65 -14.00 -6.41 12.45
C GLN A 65 -13.52 -5.71 13.73
N LYS A 66 -13.84 -4.43 13.92
CA LYS A 66 -13.47 -3.67 15.13
C LYS A 66 -14.01 -4.31 16.41
N ALA A 67 -15.18 -4.91 16.36
CA ALA A 67 -15.79 -5.59 17.51
C ALA A 67 -15.09 -6.90 17.89
N LYS A 68 -14.34 -7.50 16.97
CA LYS A 68 -13.72 -8.83 17.11
C LYS A 68 -12.21 -8.78 17.31
N HIS A 69 -11.55 -7.70 16.85
CA HIS A 69 -10.11 -7.62 16.74
C HIS A 69 -9.55 -6.35 17.40
N LYS A 70 -8.36 -6.48 17.98
CA LYS A 70 -7.75 -5.41 18.79
C LYS A 70 -6.97 -4.39 17.95
N TYR A 71 -6.29 -4.82 16.89
CA TYR A 71 -5.29 -4.00 16.20
C TYR A 71 -5.85 -3.37 14.94
N TRP A 72 -5.63 -2.07 14.77
CA TRP A 72 -5.83 -1.40 13.50
C TRP A 72 -4.65 -1.67 12.59
N ILE A 73 -4.90 -2.37 11.49
CA ILE A 73 -3.91 -2.75 10.49
C ILE A 73 -3.98 -1.76 9.33
N ASN A 74 -3.01 -0.88 9.23
CA ASN A 74 -2.92 0.09 8.16
C ASN A 74 -2.03 -0.41 7.03
N GLY A 75 -2.46 -0.31 5.79
CA GLY A 75 -1.71 -0.72 4.61
C GLY A 75 -1.09 0.47 3.88
N GLY A 76 0.17 0.34 3.49
CA GLY A 76 0.87 1.40 2.78
C GLY A 76 2.08 0.92 1.97
N ARG A 77 2.88 1.86 1.51
CA ARG A 77 4.10 1.63 0.73
C ARG A 77 5.34 1.95 1.56
N ALA A 78 6.45 1.26 1.26
CA ALA A 78 7.78 1.65 1.73
C ALA A 78 8.55 2.31 0.58
N ASN A 79 9.48 3.21 0.91
CA ASN A 79 10.24 3.95 -0.10
C ASN A 79 11.15 3.04 -0.94
N GLU A 80 11.61 1.94 -0.35
CA GLU A 80 12.51 0.98 -0.99
C GLU A 80 11.79 0.02 -1.93
N VAL A 81 10.45 -0.01 -1.89
CA VAL A 81 9.63 -0.98 -2.63
C VAL A 81 8.68 -0.26 -3.57
N TRP A 82 8.81 -0.54 -4.87
CA TRP A 82 7.91 0.00 -5.87
C TRP A 82 6.55 -0.70 -5.84
N GLN A 83 5.51 0.03 -5.47
CA GLN A 83 4.11 -0.44 -5.47
C GLN A 83 3.96 -1.77 -4.70
N THR A 84 3.67 -2.86 -5.44
CA THR A 84 3.46 -4.22 -4.94
C THR A 84 4.73 -5.08 -4.99
N ALA A 85 5.90 -4.48 -5.13
CA ALA A 85 7.20 -5.14 -5.30
C ALA A 85 7.29 -6.03 -6.56
N TYR A 86 6.46 -5.81 -7.56
CA TYR A 86 6.44 -6.65 -8.75
C TYR A 86 7.79 -6.72 -9.47
N HIS A 87 8.48 -5.57 -9.59
CA HIS A 87 9.83 -5.52 -10.14
C HIS A 87 10.91 -5.83 -9.12
N ASP A 88 10.69 -5.48 -7.85
CA ASP A 88 11.68 -5.57 -6.79
C ASP A 88 11.99 -7.00 -6.39
N GLN A 89 11.09 -7.96 -6.65
CA GLN A 89 11.32 -9.38 -6.38
C GLN A 89 12.57 -9.94 -7.07
N TYR A 90 13.05 -9.31 -8.14
CA TYR A 90 14.27 -9.69 -8.85
C TYR A 90 15.48 -8.85 -8.45
N ASN A 91 15.29 -7.81 -7.61
CA ASN A 91 16.34 -6.93 -7.15
C ASN A 91 16.91 -7.44 -5.82
N SER A 92 18.16 -7.94 -5.84
CA SER A 92 18.84 -8.45 -4.64
C SER A 92 18.93 -7.41 -3.54
N PHE A 93 19.22 -6.15 -3.88
CA PHE A 93 19.32 -5.05 -2.91
C PHE A 93 18.02 -4.88 -2.09
N VAL A 94 16.86 -4.99 -2.73
CA VAL A 94 15.57 -4.90 -2.05
C VAL A 94 15.31 -6.16 -1.23
N ARG A 95 15.54 -7.35 -1.81
CA ARG A 95 15.31 -8.63 -1.12
C ARG A 95 16.19 -8.83 0.11
N ASP A 96 17.42 -8.35 0.07
CA ASP A 96 18.35 -8.45 1.20
C ASP A 96 17.93 -7.53 2.36
N ARG A 97 17.30 -6.39 2.06
CA ARG A 97 16.80 -5.45 3.07
C ARG A 97 15.40 -5.81 3.58
N ILE A 98 14.55 -6.29 2.69
CA ILE A 98 13.16 -6.65 2.98
C ILE A 98 12.94 -8.09 2.48
N PRO A 99 13.46 -9.09 3.21
CA PRO A 99 13.40 -10.50 2.79
C PRO A 99 11.98 -11.08 2.77
N MET A 100 11.06 -10.48 3.52
CA MET A 100 9.62 -10.75 3.50
C MET A 100 8.85 -9.49 3.89
N ALA A 101 7.54 -9.49 3.66
CA ALA A 101 6.69 -8.39 4.14
C ALA A 101 6.85 -8.21 5.64
N PHE A 102 6.83 -6.96 6.08
CA PHE A 102 6.96 -6.62 7.49
C PHE A 102 5.67 -5.99 8.04
N ILE A 103 5.54 -6.05 9.35
CA ILE A 103 4.54 -5.32 10.12
C ILE A 103 5.23 -4.49 11.19
N GLU A 104 5.11 -3.18 11.07
CA GLU A 104 5.46 -2.27 12.15
C GLU A 104 4.38 -2.30 13.22
N MET A 105 4.77 -2.37 14.48
CA MET A 105 3.86 -2.43 15.62
C MET A 105 4.39 -1.67 16.83
N ASN A 106 3.50 -1.27 17.73
CA ASN A 106 3.93 -0.64 18.96
C ASN A 106 4.79 -1.59 19.79
N ILE A 107 5.89 -1.09 20.36
CA ILE A 107 6.86 -1.91 21.11
C ILE A 107 6.27 -2.55 22.37
N ASP A 108 5.32 -1.88 23.03
CA ASP A 108 4.73 -2.41 24.26
C ASP A 108 3.65 -3.45 23.92
N ASP A 109 2.92 -3.29 22.82
CA ASP A 109 2.04 -4.34 22.28
C ASP A 109 2.85 -5.59 21.88
N ALA A 110 4.00 -5.41 21.22
CA ALA A 110 4.90 -6.51 20.86
C ALA A 110 5.39 -7.27 22.12
N LYS A 111 5.84 -6.55 23.15
CA LYS A 111 6.26 -7.14 24.44
C LYS A 111 5.14 -7.95 25.09
N GLN A 112 3.90 -7.42 25.13
CA GLN A 112 2.75 -8.12 25.70
C GLN A 112 2.46 -9.45 24.98
N MET A 113 2.74 -9.53 23.67
CA MET A 113 2.57 -10.74 22.87
C MET A 113 3.81 -11.67 22.87
N GLY A 114 4.90 -11.29 23.55
CA GLY A 114 6.16 -11.99 23.49
C GLY A 114 6.82 -11.97 22.10
N VAL A 115 6.56 -10.90 21.33
CA VAL A 115 7.10 -10.71 19.98
C VAL A 115 8.35 -9.83 20.04
N SER A 116 9.42 -10.31 19.44
CA SER A 116 10.68 -9.59 19.24
C SER A 116 10.83 -9.12 17.79
N GLY A 117 11.69 -8.13 17.57
CA GLY A 117 12.02 -7.70 16.21
C GLY A 117 12.62 -8.86 15.41
N GLY A 118 12.11 -9.09 14.20
CA GLY A 118 12.50 -10.20 13.35
C GLY A 118 11.68 -11.49 13.55
N ASP A 119 10.86 -11.59 14.59
CA ASP A 119 9.91 -12.69 14.71
C ASP A 119 8.86 -12.64 13.58
N VAL A 120 8.38 -13.80 13.17
CA VAL A 120 7.24 -13.89 12.26
C VAL A 120 5.95 -13.90 13.07
N VAL A 121 5.00 -13.12 12.64
CA VAL A 121 3.65 -13.07 13.18
C VAL A 121 2.62 -13.39 12.11
N GLU A 122 1.56 -14.07 12.51
CA GLU A 122 0.34 -14.21 11.73
C GLU A 122 -0.57 -13.01 12.03
N VAL A 123 -1.04 -12.35 10.98
CA VAL A 123 -2.04 -11.28 11.03
C VAL A 123 -3.30 -11.85 10.41
N PHE A 124 -4.44 -11.80 11.11
CA PHE A 124 -5.67 -12.44 10.64
C PHE A 124 -6.94 -11.70 11.08
N ASN A 125 -7.98 -11.89 10.31
CA ASN A 125 -9.34 -11.48 10.59
C ASN A 125 -10.33 -12.36 9.81
N ASP A 126 -11.62 -11.98 9.75
CA ASP A 126 -12.62 -12.76 9.02
C ASP A 126 -12.42 -12.76 7.49
N PHE A 127 -11.60 -11.88 6.95
CA PHE A 127 -11.34 -11.82 5.51
C PHE A 127 -10.22 -12.76 5.08
N GLY A 128 -9.28 -13.06 5.97
CA GLY A 128 -8.17 -13.95 5.70
C GLY A 128 -7.04 -13.85 6.72
N SER A 129 -5.89 -14.40 6.34
CA SER A 129 -4.67 -14.34 7.15
C SER A 129 -3.44 -14.17 6.28
N THR A 130 -2.41 -13.59 6.87
CA THR A 130 -1.12 -13.39 6.24
C THR A 130 0.00 -13.43 7.28
N TYR A 131 1.23 -13.58 6.82
CA TYR A 131 2.41 -13.63 7.68
C TYR A 131 3.34 -12.45 7.37
N ALA A 132 3.89 -11.84 8.41
CA ALA A 132 4.82 -10.75 8.27
C ALA A 132 5.91 -10.80 9.34
N MET A 133 7.07 -10.24 9.04
CA MET A 133 8.15 -10.07 10.00
C MET A 133 7.85 -8.87 10.90
N ALA A 134 7.89 -9.07 12.20
CA ALA A 134 7.59 -8.04 13.18
C ALA A 134 8.70 -6.99 13.29
N TYR A 135 8.30 -5.72 13.30
CA TYR A 135 9.18 -4.57 13.46
C TYR A 135 8.65 -3.66 14.60
N PRO A 136 8.99 -3.96 15.86
CA PRO A 136 8.50 -3.17 17.00
C PRO A 136 9.13 -1.77 17.03
N LEU A 137 8.27 -0.73 17.13
CA LEU A 137 8.67 0.67 17.12
C LEU A 137 8.05 1.45 18.27
N LYS A 138 8.78 2.42 18.82
CA LYS A 138 8.27 3.37 19.83
C LYS A 138 7.38 4.46 19.23
N SER A 139 7.51 4.74 17.94
CA SER A 139 6.80 5.81 17.24
C SER A 139 5.33 5.51 16.97
N LEU A 140 4.94 4.23 16.97
CA LEU A 140 3.56 3.83 16.76
C LEU A 140 2.75 3.89 18.05
N LYS A 141 1.50 4.33 17.94
CA LYS A 141 0.54 4.29 19.07
C LYS A 141 0.15 2.84 19.37
N PRO A 142 -0.11 2.49 20.66
CA PRO A 142 -0.68 1.19 21.02
C PRO A 142 -1.94 0.86 20.21
N GLY A 143 -2.07 -0.39 19.79
CA GLY A 143 -3.18 -0.86 18.98
C GLY A 143 -3.10 -0.51 17.49
N HIS A 144 -2.08 0.21 17.04
CA HIS A 144 -1.89 0.58 15.63
C HIS A 144 -0.69 -0.13 15.03
N THR A 145 -0.84 -0.55 13.78
CA THR A 145 0.21 -1.21 13.01
C THR A 145 0.26 -0.66 11.59
N PHE A 146 1.38 -0.93 10.91
CA PHE A 146 1.54 -0.65 9.49
C PHE A 146 2.11 -1.88 8.79
N MET A 147 1.57 -2.22 7.62
CA MET A 147 2.06 -3.31 6.77
C MET A 147 2.24 -2.83 5.34
N LEU A 148 3.11 -3.50 4.60
CA LEU A 148 3.15 -3.34 3.15
C LEU A 148 1.82 -3.81 2.54
N PHE A 149 1.21 -2.96 1.69
CA PHE A 149 -0.07 -3.31 1.04
C PHE A 149 0.10 -4.38 -0.04
N GLY A 150 1.29 -4.49 -0.62
CA GLY A 150 1.68 -5.50 -1.60
C GLY A 150 3.15 -5.88 -1.43
N TYR A 151 3.43 -7.15 -1.52
CA TYR A 151 4.77 -7.76 -1.54
C TYR A 151 4.66 -9.16 -2.16
N ILE A 152 5.79 -9.86 -2.31
CA ILE A 152 5.80 -11.23 -2.89
C ILE A 152 4.95 -12.20 -2.07
N LYS A 153 5.02 -12.08 -0.74
CA LYS A 153 4.21 -12.81 0.25
C LYS A 153 4.01 -11.95 1.49
N GLY A 154 2.95 -12.23 2.24
CA GLY A 154 2.74 -11.62 3.53
C GLY A 154 2.23 -10.18 3.46
N VAL A 155 1.19 -9.93 2.71
CA VAL A 155 0.71 -8.58 2.41
C VAL A 155 -0.58 -8.22 3.13
N HIS A 156 -0.75 -6.93 3.38
CA HIS A 156 -1.98 -6.38 3.92
C HIS A 156 -3.23 -6.73 3.07
N GLY A 157 -3.05 -6.89 1.76
CA GLY A 157 -4.13 -7.26 0.84
C GLY A 157 -4.87 -8.55 1.20
N ASP A 158 -4.22 -9.48 1.92
CA ASP A 158 -4.80 -10.76 2.33
C ASP A 158 -5.83 -10.63 3.47
N VAL A 159 -5.85 -9.48 4.16
CA VAL A 159 -6.73 -9.24 5.32
C VAL A 159 -7.67 -8.05 5.14
N VAL A 160 -7.79 -7.51 3.93
CA VAL A 160 -8.73 -6.43 3.64
C VAL A 160 -10.04 -6.94 3.05
N THR A 161 -11.08 -6.14 3.24
CA THR A 161 -12.42 -6.42 2.68
C THR A 161 -12.43 -6.29 1.16
N ASN A 162 -13.33 -7.01 0.52
CA ASN A 162 -13.68 -6.84 -0.89
C ASN A 162 -14.73 -5.74 -1.11
N TRP A 163 -15.10 -5.00 -0.08
CA TRP A 163 -16.09 -3.93 -0.17
C TRP A 163 -15.59 -2.78 -1.05
N VAL A 164 -16.49 -2.24 -1.86
CA VAL A 164 -16.28 -1.05 -2.67
C VAL A 164 -17.41 -0.05 -2.40
N ASP A 165 -17.14 1.23 -2.58
CA ASP A 165 -18.15 2.26 -2.49
C ASP A 165 -19.02 2.31 -3.77
N ARG A 166 -20.00 3.22 -3.80
CA ARG A 166 -20.90 3.43 -4.96
C ARG A 166 -20.14 3.87 -6.24
N ASN A 167 -18.91 4.37 -6.12
CA ASN A 167 -18.05 4.78 -7.23
C ASN A 167 -17.04 3.67 -7.58
N VAL A 168 -17.24 2.46 -7.05
CA VAL A 168 -16.34 1.30 -7.23
C VAL A 168 -14.93 1.55 -6.68
N VAL A 169 -14.77 2.45 -5.72
CA VAL A 169 -13.50 2.66 -5.03
C VAL A 169 -13.36 1.66 -3.90
N PRO A 170 -12.33 0.80 -3.91
CA PRO A 170 -12.14 -0.23 -2.89
C PRO A 170 -11.62 0.36 -1.58
N TYR A 171 -12.11 -0.18 -0.46
CA TYR A 171 -11.62 0.14 0.87
C TYR A 171 -10.47 -0.81 1.24
N TYR A 172 -9.24 -0.46 0.87
CA TYR A 172 -8.06 -1.34 0.99
C TYR A 172 -6.91 -0.77 1.85
N LYS A 173 -7.13 0.35 2.54
CA LYS A 173 -6.06 1.01 3.31
C LYS A 173 -6.02 0.64 4.78
N GLY A 174 -7.08 0.07 5.30
CA GLY A 174 -7.12 -0.26 6.71
C GLY A 174 -8.18 -1.30 7.05
N THR A 175 -7.91 -2.08 8.06
CA THR A 175 -8.82 -3.08 8.61
C THR A 175 -8.52 -3.27 10.09
N TRP A 176 -9.37 -4.00 10.79
CA TRP A 176 -9.05 -4.51 12.12
C TRP A 176 -8.63 -5.97 12.02
N GLY A 177 -7.66 -6.36 12.82
CA GLY A 177 -7.15 -7.73 12.85
C GLY A 177 -6.57 -8.11 14.20
N SER A 178 -6.32 -9.39 14.36
CA SER A 178 -5.57 -9.98 15.47
C SER A 178 -4.17 -10.33 15.00
N ILE A 179 -3.24 -10.38 15.93
CA ILE A 179 -1.84 -10.71 15.68
C ILE A 179 -1.43 -11.83 16.63
N LYS A 180 -0.80 -12.86 16.09
CA LYS A 180 -0.30 -14.01 16.83
C LYS A 180 1.16 -14.25 16.48
N ARG A 181 2.01 -14.42 17.49
CA ARG A 181 3.40 -14.83 17.27
C ARG A 181 3.45 -16.26 16.71
N VAL A 182 4.21 -16.46 15.65
CA VAL A 182 4.53 -17.76 15.08
C VAL A 182 5.84 -18.27 15.68
N GLY A 183 6.87 -17.42 15.69
CA GLY A 183 8.18 -17.73 16.20
C GLY A 183 9.28 -17.02 15.41
N SER A 184 10.47 -17.59 15.37
CA SER A 184 11.57 -17.10 14.52
C SER A 184 11.25 -17.33 13.03
N VAL A 185 12.06 -16.71 12.16
CA VAL A 185 11.98 -16.98 10.71
C VAL A 185 12.20 -18.45 10.40
N ASP A 186 13.06 -19.13 11.15
CA ASP A 186 13.33 -20.57 10.95
C ASP A 186 12.14 -21.43 11.38
N ASP A 187 11.47 -21.07 12.49
CA ASP A 187 10.21 -21.72 12.89
C ASP A 187 9.15 -21.58 11.80
N TYR A 188 9.00 -20.37 11.25
CA TYR A 188 8.06 -20.12 10.14
C TYR A 188 8.40 -20.95 8.90
N LYS A 189 9.68 -20.96 8.49
CA LYS A 189 10.13 -21.76 7.34
C LYS A 189 9.83 -23.25 7.51
N ALA A 190 9.89 -23.76 8.73
CA ALA A 190 9.55 -25.14 9.02
C ALA A 190 8.05 -25.44 8.84
N THR A 191 7.17 -24.45 8.95
CA THR A 191 5.71 -24.61 8.81
C THR A 191 5.20 -24.51 7.37
N ILE A 192 5.95 -23.88 6.44
CA ILE A 192 5.53 -23.75 5.05
C ILE A 192 5.78 -25.02 4.25
N SER A 193 4.92 -25.29 3.27
CA SER A 193 5.07 -26.43 2.37
C SER A 193 6.32 -26.29 1.49
N PHE A 194 6.81 -27.41 0.96
CA PHE A 194 7.94 -27.40 0.01
C PHE A 194 7.66 -26.53 -1.22
N LYS A 195 6.41 -26.52 -1.68
CA LYS A 195 5.99 -25.67 -2.80
C LYS A 195 6.14 -24.18 -2.47
N ASP A 196 5.81 -23.80 -1.26
CA ASP A 196 5.90 -22.40 -0.80
C ASP A 196 7.33 -21.98 -0.48
N ARG A 197 8.17 -22.92 -0.01
CA ARG A 197 9.59 -22.66 0.32
C ARG A 197 10.42 -22.17 -0.84
N ARG A 198 9.99 -22.37 -2.09
CA ARG A 198 10.66 -21.83 -3.28
C ARG A 198 10.62 -20.32 -3.38
N TYR A 199 9.75 -19.67 -2.61
CA TYR A 199 9.54 -18.23 -2.60
C TYR A 199 9.79 -17.60 -1.23
N ALA A 200 10.27 -18.36 -0.27
CA ALA A 200 10.62 -17.90 1.09
C ALA A 200 12.08 -17.46 1.17
#